data_2060da085b0efd02339dd830843552f9
#
_entry.id   2060da085b0efd02339dd830843552f9
#
_cell.length_a   1.000
_cell.length_b   1.000
_cell.length_c   1.000
_cell.angle_alpha   90.00
_cell.angle_beta   90.00
_cell.angle_gamma   90.00
#
_symmetry.space_group_name_H-M   'P 1'
#
loop_
_entity.id
_entity.type
_entity.pdbx_description
1 polymer ?
#
loop_
_entity_poly.entity_id
_entity_poly.type
_entity_poly.pdbx_seq_one_letter_code
_entity_poly.pdbx_strand_id
1 'polypeptide(L)'
;ESSFLSEKSLLATFDEYSSSYNINYYNNLLKKSSLNVQIVKNEIQNENLPDTVFFIPLLEASFVNQERGKNSPAGLWQIMPLTAKNLRLRNDESIDERLDLIKSTDAASSYLKKYYLFF
;
A
#
# COMPACT_ATOMS: atom_id res chain seq x y z
N GLU A 1 15.34 6.26 -0.18
CA GLU A 1 14.04 6.06 -0.83
C GLU A 1 13.30 4.87 -0.24
N SER A 2 12.00 4.95 -0.20
CA SER A 2 11.17 3.86 0.29
C SER A 2 11.33 2.61 -0.57
N SER A 3 11.48 1.46 0.07
CA SER A 3 11.57 0.17 -0.58
C SER A 3 10.25 -0.61 -0.55
N PHE A 4 9.15 0.02 -0.11
CA PHE A 4 7.89 -0.70 0.08
C PHE A 4 7.34 -1.33 -1.20
N LEU A 5 7.62 -0.76 -2.37
CA LEU A 5 7.23 -1.32 -3.66
C LEU A 5 8.35 -2.10 -4.34
N SER A 6 9.45 -2.40 -3.65
CA SER A 6 10.55 -3.16 -4.22
C SER A 6 10.28 -4.67 -4.18
N GLU A 7 10.89 -5.43 -5.07
CA GLU A 7 10.81 -6.89 -5.08
C GLU A 7 11.25 -7.49 -3.75
N LYS A 8 12.33 -6.97 -3.18
CA LYS A 8 12.85 -7.43 -1.90
C LYS A 8 11.85 -7.24 -0.77
N SER A 9 11.13 -6.11 -0.79
CA SER A 9 10.09 -5.83 0.18
C SER A 9 8.91 -6.80 0.05
N LEU A 10 8.52 -7.14 -1.18
CA LEU A 10 7.45 -8.10 -1.42
C LEU A 10 7.81 -9.50 -0.91
N LEU A 11 9.05 -9.95 -1.11
CA LEU A 11 9.51 -11.25 -0.62
C LEU A 11 9.52 -11.29 0.90
N ALA A 12 10.02 -10.23 1.54
CA ALA A 12 10.01 -10.13 3.00
C ALA A 12 8.59 -10.16 3.55
N THR A 13 7.67 -9.50 2.86
CA THR A 13 6.24 -9.50 3.21
C THR A 13 5.67 -10.91 3.21
N PHE A 14 5.98 -11.68 2.18
CA PHE A 14 5.53 -13.06 2.05
C PHE A 14 6.01 -13.93 3.20
N ASP A 15 7.32 -13.87 3.49
CA ASP A 15 7.93 -14.67 4.55
C ASP A 15 7.30 -14.36 5.90
N GLU A 16 7.11 -13.09 6.18
CA GLU A 16 6.50 -12.65 7.43
C GLU A 16 5.05 -13.10 7.55
N TYR A 17 4.27 -12.92 6.49
CA TYR A 17 2.85 -13.28 6.51
C TYR A 17 2.64 -14.79 6.62
N SER A 18 3.49 -15.59 6.03
CA SER A 18 3.37 -17.03 6.05
C SER A 18 3.67 -17.65 7.43
N SER A 19 4.22 -16.87 8.35
CA SER A 19 4.45 -17.32 9.72
C SER A 19 3.11 -17.54 10.44
N SER A 20 2.89 -18.74 10.98
CA SER A 20 1.68 -19.07 11.74
C SER A 20 1.50 -18.19 12.99
N TYR A 21 2.59 -17.69 13.54
CA TYR A 21 2.57 -16.78 14.68
C TYR A 21 1.82 -15.50 14.40
N ASN A 22 1.92 -14.98 13.16
CA ASN A 22 1.37 -13.70 12.79
C ASN A 22 -0.05 -13.76 12.22
N ILE A 23 -0.57 -14.93 11.88
CA ILE A 23 -1.87 -15.06 11.21
C ILE A 23 -3.01 -14.45 12.03
N ASN A 24 -3.10 -14.76 13.33
CA ASN A 24 -4.16 -14.24 14.19
C ASN A 24 -4.07 -12.71 14.34
N TYR A 25 -2.86 -12.19 14.46
CA TYR A 25 -2.61 -10.77 14.55
C TYR A 25 -3.12 -10.04 13.30
N TYR A 26 -2.75 -10.50 12.13
CA TYR A 26 -3.17 -9.89 10.87
C TYR A 26 -4.67 -10.06 10.60
N ASN A 27 -5.25 -11.20 10.96
CA ASN A 27 -6.70 -11.38 10.85
C ASN A 27 -7.47 -10.34 11.69
N ASN A 28 -6.98 -10.04 12.89
CA ASN A 28 -7.60 -9.02 13.74
C ASN A 28 -7.45 -7.62 13.14
N LEU A 29 -6.31 -7.30 12.55
CA LEU A 29 -6.11 -6.03 11.85
C LEU A 29 -7.07 -5.88 10.67
N LEU A 30 -7.24 -6.94 9.88
CA LEU A 30 -8.15 -6.93 8.73
C LEU A 30 -9.60 -6.68 9.16
N LYS A 31 -10.02 -7.27 10.25
CA LYS A 31 -11.38 -7.03 10.80
C LYS A 31 -11.58 -5.58 11.24
N LYS A 32 -10.59 -4.99 11.88
CA LYS A 32 -10.66 -3.60 12.36
C LYS A 32 -10.68 -2.59 11.23
N SER A 33 -10.05 -2.93 10.12
CA SER A 33 -9.88 -2.03 8.97
C SER A 33 -10.75 -2.44 7.78
N SER A 34 -11.91 -2.99 8.03
CA SER A 34 -12.74 -3.63 6.99
C SER A 34 -13.07 -2.74 5.80
N LEU A 35 -13.32 -1.44 6.02
CA LEU A 35 -13.62 -0.51 4.92
C LEU A 35 -12.40 -0.30 4.02
N ASN A 36 -11.24 -0.02 4.61
CA ASN A 36 -10.00 0.17 3.87
C ASN A 36 -9.61 -1.10 3.11
N VAL A 37 -9.76 -2.24 3.76
CA VAL A 37 -9.54 -3.56 3.16
C VAL A 37 -10.39 -3.72 1.90
N GLN A 38 -11.68 -3.42 2.00
CA GLN A 38 -12.60 -3.58 0.88
C GLN A 38 -12.25 -2.67 -0.29
N ILE A 39 -11.89 -1.42 -0.02
CA ILE A 39 -11.49 -0.46 -1.05
C ILE A 39 -10.24 -0.94 -1.78
N VAL A 40 -9.21 -1.33 -1.04
CA VAL A 40 -7.95 -1.81 -1.63
C VAL A 40 -8.20 -3.08 -2.45
N LYS A 41 -8.99 -4.00 -1.92
CA LYS A 41 -9.30 -5.26 -2.60
C LYS A 41 -10.00 -5.04 -3.92
N ASN A 42 -10.98 -4.13 -3.94
CA ASN A 42 -11.69 -3.79 -5.17
C ASN A 42 -10.76 -3.18 -6.22
N GLU A 43 -9.88 -2.25 -5.81
CA GLU A 43 -8.94 -1.62 -6.73
C GLU A 43 -7.93 -2.62 -7.29
N ILE A 44 -7.41 -3.51 -6.46
CA ILE A 44 -6.48 -4.56 -6.91
C ILE A 44 -7.15 -5.46 -7.96
N GLN A 45 -8.40 -5.84 -7.73
CA GLN A 45 -9.16 -6.66 -8.68
C GLN A 45 -9.43 -5.89 -9.98
N ASN A 46 -9.83 -4.63 -9.89
CA ASN A 46 -10.10 -3.79 -11.06
C ASN A 46 -8.85 -3.60 -11.93
N GLU A 47 -7.69 -3.55 -11.31
CA GLU A 47 -6.41 -3.38 -12.01
C GLU A 47 -5.79 -4.72 -12.44
N ASN A 48 -6.44 -5.84 -12.18
CA ASN A 48 -5.95 -7.18 -12.52
C ASN A 48 -4.58 -7.51 -11.92
N LEU A 49 -4.34 -7.03 -10.70
CA LEU A 49 -3.12 -7.34 -9.98
C LEU A 49 -3.28 -8.64 -9.18
N PRO A 50 -2.18 -9.34 -8.91
CA PRO A 50 -2.22 -10.52 -8.04
C PRO A 50 -2.71 -10.17 -6.64
N ASP A 51 -3.41 -11.10 -6.01
CA ASP A 51 -3.92 -10.92 -4.65
C ASP A 51 -2.81 -10.64 -3.63
N THR A 52 -1.60 -11.09 -3.92
CA THR A 52 -0.44 -10.86 -3.05
C THR A 52 -0.10 -9.38 -2.86
N VAL A 53 -0.48 -8.52 -3.78
CA VAL A 53 -0.29 -7.06 -3.66
C VAL A 53 -1.05 -6.50 -2.47
N PHE A 54 -2.14 -7.14 -2.07
CA PHE A 54 -2.94 -6.79 -0.90
C PHE A 54 -2.11 -6.75 0.39
N PHE A 55 -1.04 -7.55 0.48
CA PHE A 55 -0.22 -7.61 1.68
C PHE A 55 0.64 -6.37 1.90
N ILE A 56 0.86 -5.57 0.87
CA ILE A 56 1.68 -4.36 1.01
C ILE A 56 1.04 -3.36 2.00
N PRO A 57 -0.23 -2.94 1.82
CA PRO A 57 -0.87 -2.06 2.81
C PRO A 57 -0.98 -2.71 4.18
N LEU A 58 -1.14 -4.03 4.23
CA LEU A 58 -1.24 -4.75 5.51
C LEU A 58 0.04 -4.60 6.33
N LEU A 59 1.20 -4.83 5.73
CA LEU A 59 2.46 -4.78 6.44
C LEU A 59 3.03 -3.37 6.57
N GLU A 60 2.82 -2.51 5.59
CA GLU A 60 3.36 -1.15 5.62
C GLU A 60 2.56 -0.25 6.56
N ALA A 61 1.26 -0.41 6.64
CA ALA A 61 0.39 0.52 7.35
C ALA A 61 -0.67 -0.16 8.22
N SER A 62 -0.72 -1.48 8.29
CA SER A 62 -1.78 -2.23 8.98
C SER A 62 -3.17 -1.78 8.54
N PHE A 63 -3.32 -1.39 7.27
CA PHE A 63 -4.53 -0.79 6.71
C PHE A 63 -5.00 0.48 7.40
N VAL A 64 -4.14 1.15 8.14
CA VAL A 64 -4.41 2.47 8.70
C VAL A 64 -3.87 3.54 7.75
N ASN A 65 -4.71 4.48 7.38
CA ASN A 65 -4.33 5.57 6.49
C ASN A 65 -3.49 6.61 7.27
N GLN A 66 -2.24 6.29 7.49
CA GLN A 66 -1.36 7.02 8.40
C GLN A 66 -0.80 8.30 7.79
N GLU A 67 -0.76 9.36 8.60
CA GLU A 67 -0.10 10.61 8.27
C GLU A 67 0.93 10.93 9.33
N ARG A 68 2.18 11.18 8.91
CA ARG A 68 3.27 11.55 9.83
C ARG A 68 3.95 12.87 9.44
N GLY A 69 3.44 13.54 8.40
CA GLY A 69 4.00 14.78 7.89
C GLY A 69 4.31 14.72 6.41
N LYS A 70 4.49 15.91 5.81
CA LYS A 70 4.66 16.04 4.36
C LYS A 70 5.90 15.36 3.81
N ASN A 71 6.98 15.31 4.60
CA ASN A 71 8.26 14.75 4.18
C ASN A 71 8.45 13.30 4.60
N SER A 72 7.41 12.68 5.12
CA SER A 72 7.42 11.29 5.60
C SER A 72 6.56 10.40 4.70
N PRO A 73 6.71 9.08 4.76
CA PRO A 73 5.77 8.18 4.10
C PRO A 73 4.36 8.42 4.61
N ALA A 74 3.38 8.29 3.74
CA ALA A 74 1.98 8.52 4.12
C ALA A 74 1.02 7.57 3.42
N GLY A 75 -0.14 7.38 4.03
CA GLY A 75 -1.25 6.61 3.51
C GLY A 75 -1.11 5.11 3.69
N LEU A 76 -2.06 4.37 3.14
CA LEU A 76 -2.05 2.90 3.20
C LEU A 76 -0.81 2.30 2.55
N TRP A 77 -0.27 2.95 1.54
CA TRP A 77 0.86 2.47 0.76
C TRP A 77 2.18 3.02 1.25
N GLN A 78 2.17 3.90 2.25
CA GLN A 78 3.37 4.54 2.81
C GLN A 78 4.26 5.09 1.71
N ILE A 79 3.68 5.94 0.86
CA ILE A 79 4.36 6.54 -0.29
C ILE A 79 5.20 7.72 0.16
N MET A 80 6.48 7.72 -0.24
CA MET A 80 7.37 8.85 0.00
C MET A 80 7.01 10.03 -0.90
N PRO A 81 7.32 11.27 -0.47
CA PRO A 81 6.96 12.47 -1.26
C PRO A 81 7.49 12.46 -2.70
N LEU A 82 8.71 11.99 -2.91
CA LEU A 82 9.29 11.93 -4.25
C LEU A 82 8.54 10.94 -5.14
N THR A 83 8.21 9.79 -4.60
CA THR A 83 7.42 8.78 -5.31
C THR A 83 6.03 9.32 -5.64
N ALA A 84 5.40 10.02 -4.69
CA ALA A 84 4.10 10.65 -4.92
C ALA A 84 4.15 11.64 -6.09
N LYS A 85 5.20 12.46 -6.14
CA LYS A 85 5.40 13.39 -7.26
C LYS A 85 5.51 12.66 -8.59
N ASN A 86 6.30 11.60 -8.63
CA ASN A 86 6.48 10.79 -9.84
C ASN A 86 5.19 10.10 -10.27
N LEU A 87 4.32 9.76 -9.33
CA LEU A 87 3.01 9.16 -9.56
C LEU A 87 1.92 10.21 -9.79
N ARG A 88 2.26 11.50 -9.80
CA ARG A 88 1.33 12.61 -9.99
C ARG A 88 0.26 12.72 -8.90
N LEU A 89 0.60 12.32 -7.69
CA LEU A 89 -0.23 12.54 -6.51
C LEU A 89 0.10 13.92 -5.92
N ARG A 90 -0.91 14.70 -5.60
CA ARG A 90 -0.71 15.99 -4.94
C ARG A 90 -0.23 15.78 -3.51
N ASN A 91 0.74 16.58 -3.10
CA ASN A 91 1.22 16.65 -1.73
C ASN A 91 1.68 18.09 -1.49
N ASP A 92 0.74 18.96 -1.15
CA ASP A 92 0.99 20.39 -0.93
C ASP A 92 0.38 20.86 0.39
N GLU A 93 0.34 22.17 0.61
CA GLU A 93 -0.15 22.76 1.86
C GLU A 93 -1.61 22.39 2.17
N SER A 94 -2.41 22.14 1.15
CA SER A 94 -3.84 21.94 1.30
C SER A 94 -4.27 20.49 1.14
N ILE A 95 -3.57 19.72 0.32
CA ILE A 95 -4.00 18.38 -0.08
C ILE A 95 -2.81 17.43 -0.10
N ASP A 96 -3.02 16.25 0.48
CA ASP A 96 -2.08 15.13 0.38
C ASP A 96 -2.85 13.92 -0.17
N GLU A 97 -2.70 13.68 -1.47
CA GLU A 97 -3.42 12.60 -2.14
C GLU A 97 -2.88 11.22 -1.82
N ARG A 98 -1.76 11.13 -1.12
CA ARG A 98 -1.30 9.85 -0.58
C ARG A 98 -2.27 9.28 0.45
N LEU A 99 -3.09 10.16 1.03
CA LEU A 99 -4.14 9.79 2.00
C LEU A 99 -5.47 9.47 1.33
N ASP A 100 -5.61 9.71 0.04
CA ASP A 100 -6.80 9.33 -0.72
C ASP A 100 -6.72 7.84 -1.03
N LEU A 101 -7.66 7.07 -0.51
CA LEU A 101 -7.63 5.61 -0.59
C LEU A 101 -7.67 5.10 -2.04
N ILE A 102 -8.48 5.72 -2.87
CA ILE A 102 -8.65 5.29 -4.27
C ILE A 102 -7.49 5.78 -5.12
N LYS A 103 -7.16 7.06 -5.04
CA LYS A 103 -6.07 7.63 -5.85
C LYS A 103 -4.72 7.00 -5.51
N SER A 104 -4.42 6.80 -4.23
CA SER A 104 -3.16 6.21 -3.83
C SER A 104 -3.06 4.74 -4.24
N THR A 105 -4.16 3.99 -4.14
CA THR A 105 -4.18 2.58 -4.57
C THR A 105 -4.05 2.47 -6.08
N ASP A 106 -4.74 3.31 -6.83
CA ASP A 106 -4.61 3.36 -8.29
C ASP A 106 -3.18 3.70 -8.71
N ALA A 107 -2.58 4.70 -8.09
CA ALA A 107 -1.20 5.09 -8.36
C ALA A 107 -0.19 3.98 -8.03
N ALA A 108 -0.34 3.35 -6.88
CA ALA A 108 0.50 2.23 -6.47
C ALA A 108 0.34 1.04 -7.44
N SER A 109 -0.89 0.75 -7.86
CA SER A 109 -1.17 -0.31 -8.83
C SER A 109 -0.48 -0.06 -10.17
N SER A 110 -0.56 1.15 -10.67
CA SER A 110 0.10 1.55 -11.92
C SER A 110 1.61 1.43 -11.81
N TYR A 111 2.16 1.84 -10.68
CA TYR A 111 3.59 1.72 -10.41
C TYR A 111 4.04 0.25 -10.43
N LEU A 112 3.30 -0.61 -9.77
CA LEU A 112 3.61 -2.04 -9.71
C LEU A 112 3.54 -2.68 -11.09
N LYS A 113 2.51 -2.38 -11.88
CA LYS A 113 2.39 -2.87 -13.25
C LYS A 113 3.56 -2.45 -14.13
N LYS A 114 4.03 -1.23 -13.96
CA LYS A 114 5.11 -0.68 -14.78
C LYS A 114 6.47 -1.30 -14.45
N TYR A 115 6.75 -1.51 -13.17
CA TYR A 115 8.08 -1.89 -12.70
C TYR A 115 8.25 -3.36 -12.34
N TYR A 116 7.18 -4.12 -12.24
CA TYR A 116 7.23 -5.53 -11.89
C TYR A 116 6.52 -6.35 -12.95
N LEU A 117 7.29 -6.79 -13.95
CA LEU A 117 6.75 -7.48 -15.13
C LEU A 117 6.21 -8.88 -14.85
N PHE A 118 6.39 -9.39 -13.64
CA PHE A 118 5.89 -10.71 -13.26
C PHE A 118 4.40 -10.69 -12.86
N PHE A 119 3.77 -9.55 -12.94
CA PHE A 119 2.34 -9.43 -12.68
C PHE A 119 1.49 -9.75 -13.91
#